data_7f7780cf4e8633664a64679711ac9be1
#
_entry.id   7f7780cf4e8633664a64679711ac9be1
#
_cell.length_a   1.000
_cell.length_b   1.000
_cell.length_c   1.000
_cell.angle_alpha   90.00
_cell.angle_beta   90.00
_cell.angle_gamma   90.00
#
_symmetry.space_group_name_H-M   'P 1'
#
loop_
_entity.id
_entity.type
_entity.pdbx_description
1 polymer ?
#
loop_
_entity_poly.entity_id
_entity_poly.type
_entity_poly.pdbx_seq_one_letter_code
_entity_poly.pdbx_strand_id
1 'polypeptide(L)'
;MEERCIIISMRVCVCCSLSFTDKVKGIAKELEKLGHEVLLPNGVMVDAIHKPDFDPVAAKHDNGYDAIREHFKKIKDSDAVLVCNYAKNDVENYIGANTFLEMGFAYYIGKPIFTVNPLPNYKYTNDEILSFGVKNLNNDLTKLV
;
A
#
# COMPACT_ATOMS: atom_id res chain seq x y z
N MET A 1 1.68 -36.89 -9.14
CA MET A 1 0.74 -36.11 -8.30
C MET A 1 1.02 -34.63 -8.53
N GLU A 2 0.07 -33.95 -9.11
CA GLU A 2 0.20 -32.49 -9.29
C GLU A 2 -0.01 -31.83 -7.94
N GLU A 3 1.01 -31.08 -7.49
CA GLU A 3 0.84 -30.18 -6.34
C GLU A 3 -0.14 -29.08 -6.73
N ARG A 4 -1.34 -29.11 -6.18
CA ARG A 4 -2.26 -28.01 -6.31
C ARG A 4 -1.73 -26.86 -5.47
N CYS A 5 -1.25 -25.78 -6.14
CA CYS A 5 -1.07 -24.51 -5.46
C CYS A 5 -2.42 -24.02 -4.95
N ILE A 6 -2.63 -24.14 -3.65
CA ILE A 6 -3.79 -23.53 -3.00
C ILE A 6 -3.48 -22.04 -2.91
N ILE A 7 -4.07 -21.27 -3.81
CA ILE A 7 -4.02 -19.80 -3.72
C ILE A 7 -5.06 -19.40 -2.67
N ILE A 8 -4.57 -18.94 -1.52
CA ILE A 8 -5.44 -18.35 -0.51
C ILE A 8 -5.83 -16.98 -0.99
N SER A 9 -7.12 -16.79 -1.32
CA SER A 9 -7.65 -15.47 -1.66
C SER A 9 -7.68 -14.59 -0.42
N MET A 10 -7.10 -13.40 -0.55
CA MET A 10 -7.10 -12.38 0.51
C MET A 10 -7.67 -11.08 -0.01
N ARG A 11 -8.22 -10.30 0.91
CA ARG A 11 -8.52 -8.90 0.66
C ARG A 11 -7.30 -8.08 1.05
N VAL A 12 -6.67 -7.45 0.07
CA VAL A 12 -5.40 -6.72 0.23
C VAL A 12 -5.66 -5.22 0.10
N CYS A 13 -5.29 -4.47 1.12
CA CYS A 13 -5.33 -3.01 1.06
C CYS A 13 -3.96 -2.47 0.64
N VAL A 14 -3.92 -1.73 -0.45
CA VAL A 14 -2.70 -1.11 -0.95
C VAL A 14 -2.49 0.24 -0.29
N CYS A 15 -1.28 0.48 0.21
CA CYS A 15 -0.84 1.75 0.76
C CYS A 15 0.34 2.27 -0.07
N CYS A 16 0.26 3.50 -0.56
CA CYS A 16 1.28 4.05 -1.44
C CYS A 16 1.19 5.58 -1.54
N SER A 17 2.27 6.18 -2.05
CA SER A 17 2.21 7.56 -2.53
C SER A 17 1.37 7.63 -3.81
N LEU A 18 0.59 8.71 -3.99
CA LEU A 18 -0.17 8.93 -5.23
C LEU A 18 0.73 9.06 -6.45
N SER A 19 2.01 9.41 -6.27
CA SER A 19 3.00 9.43 -7.35
C SER A 19 3.18 8.07 -8.03
N PHE A 20 2.82 6.99 -7.35
CA PHE A 20 2.95 5.62 -7.86
C PHE A 20 1.66 5.08 -8.48
N THR A 21 0.68 5.94 -8.75
CA THR A 21 -0.65 5.54 -9.23
C THR A 21 -0.59 4.56 -10.41
N ASP A 22 0.22 4.85 -11.43
CA ASP A 22 0.26 4.01 -12.63
C ASP A 22 0.83 2.62 -12.33
N LYS A 23 1.91 2.57 -11.53
CA LYS A 23 2.51 1.29 -11.11
C LYS A 23 1.55 0.48 -10.24
N VAL A 24 0.86 1.16 -9.34
CA VAL A 24 -0.09 0.54 -8.40
C VAL A 24 -1.28 -0.05 -9.15
N LYS A 25 -1.78 0.61 -10.18
CA LYS A 25 -2.82 0.03 -11.03
C LYS A 25 -2.39 -1.29 -11.68
N GLY A 26 -1.14 -1.39 -12.11
CA GLY A 26 -0.56 -2.62 -12.62
C GLY A 26 -0.48 -3.71 -11.55
N ILE A 27 -0.03 -3.37 -10.35
CA ILE A 27 0.02 -4.28 -9.20
C ILE A 27 -1.37 -4.81 -8.86
N ALA A 28 -2.38 -3.92 -8.85
CA ALA A 28 -3.75 -4.31 -8.56
C ALA A 28 -4.27 -5.36 -9.55
N LYS A 29 -3.99 -5.17 -10.84
CA LYS A 29 -4.38 -6.14 -11.87
C LYS A 29 -3.71 -7.50 -11.67
N GLU A 30 -2.42 -7.51 -11.32
CA GLU A 30 -1.71 -8.76 -11.05
C GLU A 30 -2.26 -9.47 -9.82
N LEU A 31 -2.55 -8.75 -8.75
CA LEU A 31 -3.16 -9.30 -7.55
C LEU A 31 -4.54 -9.92 -7.84
N GLU A 32 -5.35 -9.23 -8.64
CA GLU A 32 -6.66 -9.75 -9.06
C GLU A 32 -6.54 -11.02 -9.88
N LYS A 33 -5.56 -11.10 -10.77
CA LYS A 33 -5.26 -12.32 -11.53
C LYS A 33 -4.86 -13.48 -10.64
N LEU A 34 -4.21 -13.20 -9.51
CA LEU A 34 -3.84 -14.20 -8.50
C LEU A 34 -5.03 -14.59 -7.62
N GLY A 35 -6.18 -13.98 -7.78
CA GLY A 35 -7.40 -14.30 -7.06
C GLY A 35 -7.66 -13.45 -5.82
N HIS A 36 -6.91 -12.39 -5.61
CA HIS A 36 -7.12 -11.48 -4.48
C HIS A 36 -8.12 -10.39 -4.80
N GLU A 37 -8.80 -9.88 -3.77
CA GLU A 37 -9.57 -8.65 -3.83
C GLU A 37 -8.65 -7.49 -3.40
N VAL A 38 -8.67 -6.38 -4.14
CA VAL A 38 -7.76 -5.27 -3.90
C VAL A 38 -8.54 -4.01 -3.52
N LEU A 39 -8.16 -3.40 -2.40
CA LEU A 39 -8.67 -2.09 -1.98
C LEU A 39 -7.58 -1.05 -2.22
N LEU A 40 -7.90 -0.03 -2.98
CA LEU A 40 -6.95 1.01 -3.38
C LEU A 40 -7.24 2.34 -2.67
N PRO A 41 -6.22 3.21 -2.50
CA PRO A 41 -6.46 4.57 -2.08
C PRO A 41 -7.42 5.28 -3.04
N ASN A 42 -8.32 6.10 -2.49
CA ASN A 42 -9.29 6.80 -3.32
C ASN A 42 -8.62 7.66 -4.40
N GLY A 43 -7.52 8.33 -4.07
CA GLY A 43 -6.77 9.13 -5.04
C GLY A 43 -6.23 8.32 -6.22
N VAL A 44 -5.91 7.05 -6.02
CA VAL A 44 -5.54 6.12 -7.10
C VAL A 44 -6.76 5.75 -7.93
N MET A 45 -7.88 5.44 -7.28
CA MET A 45 -9.12 5.03 -7.95
C MET A 45 -9.65 6.12 -8.88
N VAL A 46 -9.62 7.38 -8.44
CA VAL A 46 -10.11 8.53 -9.21
C VAL A 46 -9.05 9.17 -10.11
N ASP A 47 -7.86 8.59 -10.14
CA ASP A 47 -6.75 9.07 -10.98
C ASP A 47 -6.38 10.54 -10.68
N ALA A 48 -6.36 10.89 -9.41
CA ALA A 48 -6.22 12.27 -8.95
C ALA A 48 -4.96 12.96 -9.48
N ILE A 49 -3.84 12.23 -9.52
CA ILE A 49 -2.54 12.78 -9.93
C ILE A 49 -2.53 13.27 -11.39
N HIS A 50 -3.41 12.72 -12.24
CA HIS A 50 -3.50 13.11 -13.65
C HIS A 50 -4.54 14.19 -13.92
N LYS A 51 -5.22 14.71 -12.88
CA LYS A 51 -6.17 15.80 -13.03
C LYS A 51 -5.44 17.15 -13.10
N PRO A 52 -5.88 18.09 -13.98
CA PRO A 52 -5.19 19.37 -14.17
C PRO A 52 -5.12 20.24 -12.92
N ASP A 53 -6.09 20.11 -12.02
CA ASP A 53 -6.24 20.89 -10.79
C ASP A 53 -5.82 20.11 -9.54
N PHE A 54 -4.99 19.07 -9.70
CA PHE A 54 -4.55 18.26 -8.59
C PHE A 54 -3.78 19.07 -7.55
N ASP A 55 -4.30 19.09 -6.32
CA ASP A 55 -3.68 19.67 -5.15
C ASP A 55 -3.55 18.58 -4.07
N PRO A 56 -2.32 18.17 -3.71
CA PRO A 56 -2.14 17.10 -2.73
C PRO A 56 -2.68 17.43 -1.34
N VAL A 57 -2.75 18.69 -0.97
CA VAL A 57 -3.33 19.11 0.33
C VAL A 57 -4.85 19.02 0.28
N ALA A 58 -5.47 19.62 -0.74
CA ALA A 58 -6.91 19.58 -0.92
C ALA A 58 -7.43 18.13 -1.09
N ALA A 59 -6.69 17.29 -1.78
CA ALA A 59 -7.06 15.90 -2.00
C ALA A 59 -7.21 15.10 -0.69
N LYS A 60 -6.57 15.55 0.39
CA LYS A 60 -6.65 14.91 1.70
C LYS A 60 -7.76 15.45 2.58
N HIS A 61 -8.22 16.67 2.34
CA HIS A 61 -9.09 17.39 3.27
C HIS A 61 -10.33 18.00 2.62
N ASP A 62 -10.64 17.67 1.38
CA ASP A 62 -11.66 18.37 0.61
C ASP A 62 -13.08 17.99 1.03
N ASN A 63 -13.95 19.02 1.22
CA ASN A 63 -15.41 18.92 1.36
C ASN A 63 -15.92 17.86 2.33
N GLY A 64 -15.28 17.75 3.51
CA GLY A 64 -15.68 16.75 4.52
C GLY A 64 -15.20 15.34 4.24
N TYR A 65 -14.44 15.12 3.18
CA TYR A 65 -13.80 13.86 2.91
C TYR A 65 -12.53 13.71 3.76
N ASP A 66 -12.49 12.68 4.58
CA ASP A 66 -11.34 12.36 5.42
C ASP A 66 -10.59 11.17 4.82
N ALA A 67 -9.61 11.49 3.98
CA ALA A 67 -8.84 10.47 3.27
C ALA A 67 -8.09 9.52 4.23
N ILE A 68 -7.64 10.03 5.37
CA ILE A 68 -6.91 9.23 6.34
C ILE A 68 -7.83 8.19 6.97
N ARG A 69 -8.99 8.63 7.51
CA ARG A 69 -9.93 7.69 8.13
C ARG A 69 -10.55 6.74 7.13
N GLU A 70 -10.86 7.20 5.92
CA GLU A 70 -11.40 6.33 4.87
C GLU A 70 -10.42 5.22 4.50
N HIS A 71 -9.14 5.53 4.39
CA HIS A 71 -8.16 4.50 4.09
C HIS A 71 -7.91 3.57 5.29
N PHE A 72 -7.96 4.09 6.51
CA PHE A 72 -7.88 3.27 7.73
C PHE A 72 -9.04 2.25 7.78
N LYS A 73 -10.25 2.64 7.36
CA LYS A 73 -11.38 1.70 7.26
C LYS A 73 -11.10 0.59 6.25
N LYS A 74 -10.49 0.92 5.12
CA LYS A 74 -10.11 -0.08 4.12
C LYS A 74 -9.09 -1.07 4.70
N ILE A 75 -8.11 -0.58 5.46
CA ILE A 75 -7.14 -1.44 6.15
C ILE A 75 -7.85 -2.36 7.13
N LYS A 76 -8.76 -1.82 7.92
CA LYS A 76 -9.53 -2.59 8.90
C LYS A 76 -10.32 -3.71 8.24
N ASP A 77 -10.89 -3.45 7.07
CA ASP A 77 -11.72 -4.41 6.33
C ASP A 77 -10.90 -5.38 5.48
N SER A 78 -9.58 -5.29 5.54
CA SER A 78 -8.66 -6.12 4.76
C SER A 78 -8.05 -7.24 5.59
N ASP A 79 -7.50 -8.24 4.90
CA ASP A 79 -6.73 -9.32 5.52
C ASP A 79 -5.25 -8.97 5.66
N ALA A 80 -4.74 -8.11 4.78
CA ALA A 80 -3.34 -7.72 4.73
C ALA A 80 -3.17 -6.35 4.10
N VAL A 81 -2.02 -5.73 4.37
CA VAL A 81 -1.62 -4.47 3.76
C VAL A 81 -0.42 -4.71 2.85
N LEU A 82 -0.48 -4.18 1.65
CA LEU A 82 0.65 -4.15 0.72
C LEU A 82 1.09 -2.71 0.50
N VAL A 83 2.31 -2.41 0.91
CA VAL A 83 2.96 -1.12 0.68
C VAL A 83 3.70 -1.17 -0.66
N CYS A 84 3.29 -0.31 -1.60
CA CYS A 84 3.95 -0.20 -2.90
C CYS A 84 4.98 0.91 -2.81
N ASN A 85 6.23 0.54 -2.57
CA ASN A 85 7.33 1.46 -2.31
C ASN A 85 8.35 1.44 -3.46
N TYR A 86 8.35 2.54 -4.21
CA TYR A 86 9.24 2.74 -5.36
C TYR A 86 10.09 3.99 -5.14
N ALA A 87 11.01 4.26 -6.05
CA ALA A 87 11.87 5.44 -5.97
C ALA A 87 11.06 6.74 -6.15
N LYS A 88 11.34 7.71 -5.29
CA LYS A 88 10.75 9.05 -5.35
C LYS A 88 11.68 10.05 -4.64
N ASN A 89 11.87 11.24 -5.23
CA ASN A 89 12.68 12.32 -4.65
C ASN A 89 14.09 11.82 -4.25
N ASP A 90 14.75 11.08 -5.13
CA ASP A 90 16.08 10.49 -4.91
C ASP A 90 16.17 9.51 -3.74
N VAL A 91 15.02 9.06 -3.22
CA VAL A 91 14.95 8.03 -2.20
C VAL A 91 14.48 6.73 -2.83
N GLU A 92 15.29 5.68 -2.73
CA GLU A 92 14.87 4.35 -3.16
C GLU A 92 13.87 3.76 -2.19
N ASN A 93 12.89 3.03 -2.73
CA ASN A 93 11.88 2.32 -1.93
C ASN A 93 11.09 3.25 -1.00
N TYR A 94 10.76 4.45 -1.48
CA TYR A 94 10.16 5.54 -0.72
C TYR A 94 8.87 5.13 -0.02
N ILE A 95 8.82 5.46 1.28
CA ILE A 95 7.60 5.38 2.11
C ILE A 95 7.36 6.77 2.67
N GLY A 96 6.27 7.42 2.25
CA GLY A 96 5.91 8.74 2.72
C GLY A 96 5.25 8.72 4.10
N ALA A 97 5.06 9.90 4.68
CA ALA A 97 4.49 10.05 6.00
C ALA A 97 3.09 9.43 6.11
N ASN A 98 2.26 9.63 5.10
CA ASN A 98 0.89 9.08 5.11
C ASN A 98 0.89 7.55 5.07
N THR A 99 1.72 6.97 4.21
CA THR A 99 1.89 5.51 4.15
C THR A 99 2.44 4.96 5.47
N PHE A 100 3.37 5.68 6.09
CA PHE A 100 3.91 5.30 7.38
C PHE A 100 2.84 5.28 8.48
N LEU A 101 1.94 6.28 8.51
CA LEU A 101 0.80 6.29 9.42
C LEU A 101 -0.11 5.08 9.20
N GLU A 102 -0.36 4.73 7.96
CA GLU A 102 -1.19 3.58 7.60
C GLU A 102 -0.55 2.26 8.05
N MET A 103 0.77 2.14 7.91
CA MET A 103 1.53 1.00 8.42
C MET A 103 1.40 0.88 9.94
N GLY A 104 1.53 1.99 10.66
CA GLY A 104 1.35 2.03 12.10
C GLY A 104 -0.04 1.59 12.54
N PHE A 105 -1.07 2.04 11.85
CA PHE A 105 -2.44 1.62 12.10
C PHE A 105 -2.63 0.12 11.85
N ALA A 106 -2.13 -0.38 10.73
CA ALA A 106 -2.19 -1.81 10.39
C ALA A 106 -1.50 -2.66 11.45
N TYR A 107 -0.34 -2.22 11.90
CA TYR A 107 0.40 -2.89 12.97
C TYR A 107 -0.42 -2.95 14.26
N TYR A 108 -1.01 -1.84 14.67
CA TYR A 108 -1.81 -1.78 15.89
C TYR A 108 -2.99 -2.75 15.88
N ILE A 109 -3.68 -2.87 14.74
CA ILE A 109 -4.83 -3.78 14.63
C ILE A 109 -4.45 -5.21 14.21
N GLY A 110 -3.15 -5.51 14.12
CA GLY A 110 -2.66 -6.87 13.89
C GLY A 110 -2.72 -7.36 12.45
N LYS A 111 -2.78 -6.46 11.46
CA LYS A 111 -2.76 -6.86 10.05
C LYS A 111 -1.33 -7.13 9.60
N PRO A 112 -1.06 -8.21 8.88
CA PRO A 112 0.26 -8.42 8.28
C PRO A 112 0.55 -7.34 7.24
N ILE A 113 1.81 -6.88 7.22
CA ILE A 113 2.27 -5.81 6.34
C ILE A 113 3.33 -6.37 5.40
N PHE A 114 3.09 -6.21 4.10
CA PHE A 114 4.00 -6.59 3.04
C PHE A 114 4.49 -5.34 2.32
N THR A 115 5.71 -5.38 1.79
CA THR A 115 6.23 -4.37 0.89
C THR A 115 6.61 -5.01 -0.44
N VAL A 116 6.47 -4.26 -1.53
CA VAL A 116 6.89 -4.71 -2.86
C VAL A 116 8.40 -4.80 -2.94
N ASN A 117 9.09 -3.81 -2.38
CA ASN A 117 10.54 -3.67 -2.38
C ASN A 117 11.09 -3.63 -0.95
N PRO A 118 12.42 -3.74 -0.77
CA PRO A 118 13.04 -3.59 0.54
C PRO A 118 12.64 -2.27 1.22
N LEU A 119 12.73 -2.25 2.55
CA LEU A 119 12.45 -1.03 3.31
C LEU A 119 13.46 0.06 2.98
N PRO A 120 13.03 1.33 2.94
CA PRO A 120 13.95 2.45 2.77
C PRO A 120 14.82 2.62 4.02
N ASN A 121 16.01 3.17 3.83
CA ASN A 121 16.92 3.48 4.94
C ASN A 121 16.69 4.93 5.37
N TYR A 122 15.71 5.15 6.27
CA TYR A 122 15.42 6.46 6.83
C TYR A 122 16.11 6.65 8.18
N LYS A 123 16.78 7.78 8.33
CA LYS A 123 17.51 8.11 9.54
C LYS A 123 16.61 8.23 10.78
N TYR A 124 15.38 8.70 10.61
CA TYR A 124 14.48 9.05 11.73
C TYR A 124 13.37 8.04 12.01
N THR A 125 13.04 7.17 11.07
CA THR A 125 11.92 6.24 11.19
C THR A 125 12.34 4.77 11.03
N ASN A 126 13.63 4.51 10.94
CA ASN A 126 14.15 3.19 10.64
C ASN A 126 13.78 2.17 11.73
N ASP A 127 13.91 2.57 12.99
CA ASP A 127 13.60 1.68 14.13
C ASP A 127 12.12 1.31 14.15
N GLU A 128 11.25 2.26 13.93
CA GLU A 128 9.80 2.06 13.92
C GLU A 128 9.38 1.14 12.77
N ILE A 129 9.89 1.40 11.56
CA ILE A 129 9.57 0.59 10.38
C ILE A 129 10.04 -0.86 10.57
N LEU A 130 11.25 -1.06 11.09
CA LEU A 130 11.78 -2.39 11.38
C LEU A 130 10.93 -3.12 12.42
N SER A 131 10.33 -2.38 13.36
CA SER A 131 9.50 -2.96 14.41
C SER A 131 8.16 -3.50 13.92
N PHE A 132 7.71 -3.08 12.73
CA PHE A 132 6.42 -3.52 12.19
C PHE A 132 6.41 -4.96 11.68
N GLY A 133 7.56 -5.62 11.59
CA GLY A 133 7.63 -6.99 11.11
C GLY A 133 7.23 -7.13 9.63
N VAL A 134 7.61 -6.17 8.82
CA VAL A 134 7.25 -6.11 7.40
C VAL A 134 7.90 -7.27 6.64
N LYS A 135 7.15 -7.86 5.72
CA LYS A 135 7.64 -8.89 4.80
C LYS A 135 7.86 -8.30 3.43
N ASN A 136 9.11 -8.26 2.97
CA ASN A 136 9.46 -7.79 1.65
C ASN A 136 9.21 -8.89 0.62
N LEU A 137 8.41 -8.60 -0.41
CA LEU A 137 8.08 -9.56 -1.47
C LEU A 137 9.13 -9.63 -2.58
N ASN A 138 10.09 -8.71 -2.63
CA ASN A 138 11.08 -8.62 -3.71
C ASN A 138 10.43 -8.64 -5.10
N ASN A 139 9.38 -7.86 -5.30
CA ASN A 139 8.58 -7.78 -6.53
C ASN A 139 7.88 -9.09 -6.92
N ASP A 140 7.80 -10.07 -6.06
CA ASP A 140 7.13 -11.34 -6.34
C ASP A 140 5.80 -11.40 -5.57
N LEU A 141 4.72 -11.03 -6.22
CA LEU A 141 3.38 -10.97 -5.60
C LEU A 141 2.84 -12.36 -5.23
N THR A 142 3.41 -13.42 -5.78
CA THR A 142 3.00 -14.79 -5.41
C THR A 142 3.40 -15.15 -3.98
N LYS A 143 4.32 -14.40 -3.40
CA LYS A 143 4.77 -14.59 -2.01
C LYS A 143 3.83 -13.94 -0.98
N LEU A 144 2.80 -13.28 -1.42
CA LEU A 144 1.78 -12.68 -0.55
C LEU A 144 0.86 -13.80 -0.06
N VAL A 145 1.13 -14.25 1.15
CA VAL A 145 0.40 -15.37 1.78
C VAL A 145 0.16 -15.13 3.26
#